data_5fd948f498533d518f0b3cd1680fa71c
#
_entry.id   5fd948f498533d518f0b3cd1680fa71c
#
_cell.length_a   1.000
_cell.length_b   1.000
_cell.length_c   1.000
_cell.angle_alpha   90.00
_cell.angle_beta   90.00
_cell.angle_gamma   90.00
#
_symmetry.space_group_name_H-M   'P 1'
#
loop_
_entity.id
_entity.type
_entity.pdbx_description
1 polymer ?
#
loop_
_entity_poly.entity_id
_entity_poly.type
_entity_poly.pdbx_seq_one_letter_code
_entity_poly.pdbx_strand_id
1 'polypeptide(L)'
;MIIETERLQLIPLLPQQLRAWIEDRPALERELNMTYQAEPLEGIFLEIVKGQLAVTEAHPEDYLWHSFWLIVRKSDRVVVGSADFKD
;
A
#
# COMPACT_ATOMS: atom_id res chain seq x y z
N MET A 1 10.25 7.00 1.06
CA MET A 1 11.12 6.36 0.06
C MET A 1 10.28 5.73 -1.04
N ILE A 2 10.64 5.92 -2.29
CA ILE A 2 9.97 5.29 -3.43
C ILE A 2 11.04 4.56 -4.23
N ILE A 3 10.76 3.30 -4.56
CA ILE A 3 11.67 2.52 -5.39
C ILE A 3 11.13 2.54 -6.81
N GLU A 4 11.98 2.88 -7.76
CA GLU A 4 11.56 2.97 -9.15
C GLU A 4 12.33 2.00 -10.03
N THR A 5 11.60 1.41 -10.97
CA THR A 5 12.17 0.68 -12.08
C THR A 5 11.82 1.45 -13.35
N GLU A 6 12.17 0.90 -14.51
CA GLU A 6 11.86 1.55 -15.77
C GLU A 6 10.35 1.79 -15.95
N ARG A 7 9.52 0.85 -15.52
CA ARG A 7 8.07 0.89 -15.75
C ARG A 7 7.22 1.02 -14.50
N LEU A 8 7.80 0.76 -13.33
CA LEU A 8 7.05 0.64 -12.08
C LEU A 8 7.61 1.55 -11.00
N GLN A 9 6.72 1.95 -10.10
CA GLN A 9 7.10 2.57 -8.83
C GLN A 9 6.58 1.69 -7.71
N LEU A 10 7.40 1.48 -6.68
CA LEU A 10 6.98 0.79 -5.47
C LEU A 10 6.89 1.84 -4.37
N ILE A 11 5.68 2.07 -3.88
CA ILE A 11 5.39 3.13 -2.92
C ILE A 11 5.03 2.53 -1.58
N PRO A 12 5.84 2.75 -0.53
CA PRO A 12 5.51 2.27 0.81
C PRO A 12 4.40 3.13 1.40
N LEU A 13 3.38 2.51 1.97
CA LEU A 13 2.26 3.23 2.55
C LEU A 13 2.58 3.65 3.98
N LEU A 14 2.38 4.93 4.28
CA LEU A 14 2.41 5.43 5.64
C LEU A 14 1.24 4.83 6.42
N PRO A 15 1.29 4.80 7.76
CA PRO A 15 0.20 4.21 8.54
C PRO A 15 -1.18 4.78 8.18
N GLN A 16 -1.30 6.09 8.01
CA GLN A 16 -2.58 6.69 7.63
C GLN A 16 -3.02 6.31 6.22
N GLN A 17 -2.06 6.08 5.32
CA GLN A 17 -2.38 5.63 3.97
C GLN A 17 -2.81 4.16 3.96
N LEU A 18 -2.19 3.35 4.80
CA LEU A 18 -2.57 1.95 4.95
C LEU A 18 -4.00 1.85 5.49
N ARG A 19 -4.33 2.70 6.47
CA ARG A 19 -5.70 2.78 6.99
C ARG A 19 -6.69 3.23 5.93
N ALA A 20 -6.33 4.22 5.11
CA ALA A 20 -7.20 4.68 4.02
C ALA A 20 -7.45 3.57 3.00
N TRP A 21 -6.45 2.76 2.71
CA TRP A 21 -6.61 1.61 1.80
C TRP A 21 -7.70 0.67 2.31
N ILE A 22 -7.78 0.47 3.63
CA ILE A 22 -8.77 -0.40 4.24
C ILE A 22 -10.14 0.27 4.30
N GLU A 23 -10.19 1.53 4.73
CA GLU A 23 -11.44 2.20 5.09
C GLU A 23 -12.02 3.12 4.03
N ASP A 24 -11.18 3.71 3.19
CA ASP A 24 -11.60 4.68 2.18
C ASP A 24 -10.61 4.68 1.02
N ARG A 25 -10.67 3.65 0.20
CA ARG A 25 -9.76 3.51 -0.93
C ARG A 25 -9.78 4.71 -1.88
N PRO A 26 -10.96 5.30 -2.19
CA PRO A 26 -10.96 6.49 -3.05
C PRO A 26 -10.13 7.66 -2.51
N ALA A 27 -10.07 7.83 -1.17
CA ALA A 27 -9.24 8.85 -0.57
C ALA A 27 -7.76 8.57 -0.83
N LEU A 28 -7.34 7.31 -0.73
CA LEU A 28 -5.97 6.92 -1.03
C LEU A 28 -5.64 7.18 -2.50
N GLU A 29 -6.56 6.86 -3.39
CA GLU A 29 -6.38 7.10 -4.83
C GLU A 29 -6.17 8.59 -5.12
N ARG A 30 -6.96 9.45 -4.46
CA ARG A 30 -6.82 10.89 -4.62
C ARG A 30 -5.50 11.40 -4.08
N GLU A 31 -5.12 10.93 -2.89
CA GLU A 31 -3.88 11.38 -2.24
C GLU A 31 -2.66 11.03 -3.07
N LEU A 32 -2.61 9.84 -3.63
CA LEU A 32 -1.46 9.36 -4.39
C LEU A 32 -1.60 9.59 -5.90
N ASN A 33 -2.72 10.16 -6.33
CA ASN A 33 -3.02 10.41 -7.75
C ASN A 33 -2.85 9.16 -8.58
N MET A 34 -3.62 8.12 -8.22
CA MET A 34 -3.53 6.81 -8.88
C MET A 34 -4.89 6.13 -8.93
N THR A 35 -5.01 5.10 -9.75
CA THR A 35 -6.21 4.27 -9.86
C THR A 35 -5.89 2.88 -9.36
N TYR A 36 -6.68 2.37 -8.43
CA TYR A 36 -6.44 1.05 -7.84
C TYR A 36 -7.16 -0.02 -8.66
N GLN A 37 -6.39 -0.92 -9.28
CA GLN A 37 -6.93 -2.06 -10.04
C GLN A 37 -6.29 -3.37 -9.61
N ALA A 38 -5.66 -3.38 -8.44
CA ALA A 38 -5.06 -4.59 -7.88
C ALA A 38 -6.12 -5.38 -7.12
N GLU A 39 -5.70 -6.43 -6.43
CA GLU A 39 -6.59 -7.30 -5.68
C GLU A 39 -7.40 -6.52 -4.64
N PRO A 40 -8.73 -6.68 -4.59
CA PRO A 40 -9.54 -6.01 -3.58
C PRO A 40 -9.26 -6.55 -2.18
N LEU A 41 -9.43 -5.69 -1.16
CA LEU A 41 -9.23 -6.09 0.22
C LEU A 41 -10.47 -6.82 0.72
N GLU A 42 -10.42 -8.15 0.64
CA GLU A 42 -11.51 -9.01 1.10
C GLU A 42 -10.93 -10.26 1.75
N GLY A 43 -11.73 -10.89 2.62
CA GLY A 43 -11.37 -12.17 3.21
C GLY A 43 -10.02 -12.14 3.91
N ILE A 44 -9.20 -13.15 3.65
CA ILE A 44 -7.90 -13.31 4.30
C ILE A 44 -6.97 -12.14 3.99
N PHE A 45 -7.00 -11.64 2.77
CA PHE A 45 -6.13 -10.52 2.38
C PHE A 45 -6.43 -9.28 3.23
N LEU A 46 -7.72 -8.99 3.43
CA LEU A 46 -8.11 -7.87 4.29
C LEU A 46 -7.59 -8.05 5.71
N GLU A 47 -7.68 -9.27 6.26
CA GLU A 47 -7.20 -9.53 7.61
C GLU A 47 -5.68 -9.39 7.71
N ILE A 48 -4.96 -9.79 6.70
CA ILE A 48 -3.50 -9.63 6.65
C ILE A 48 -3.14 -8.14 6.66
N VAL A 49 -3.81 -7.34 5.85
CA VAL A 49 -3.54 -5.89 5.77
C VAL A 49 -3.89 -5.20 7.08
N LYS A 50 -5.02 -5.58 7.71
CA LYS A 50 -5.38 -5.05 9.03
C LYS A 50 -4.33 -5.38 10.08
N GLY A 51 -3.77 -6.59 10.04
CA GLY A 51 -2.70 -6.98 10.95
C GLY A 51 -1.45 -6.12 10.75
N GLN A 52 -1.08 -5.87 9.51
CA GLN A 52 0.06 -5.02 9.20
C GLN A 52 -0.18 -3.56 9.60
N LEU A 53 -1.42 -3.08 9.49
CA LEU A 53 -1.76 -1.75 9.97
C LEU A 53 -1.49 -1.63 11.48
N ALA A 54 -1.94 -2.63 12.25
CA ALA A 54 -1.73 -2.63 13.69
C ALA A 54 -0.24 -2.59 14.05
N VAL A 55 0.57 -3.40 13.37
CA VAL A 55 2.03 -3.43 13.60
C VAL A 55 2.65 -2.09 13.20
N THR A 56 2.25 -1.55 12.07
CA THR A 56 2.81 -0.30 11.54
C THR A 56 2.47 0.87 12.44
N GLU A 57 1.26 0.90 13.00
CA GLU A 57 0.85 1.95 13.94
C GLU A 57 1.59 1.84 15.28
N ALA A 58 1.90 0.62 15.69
CA ALA A 58 2.66 0.39 16.93
C ALA A 58 4.14 0.75 16.77
N HIS A 59 4.67 0.69 15.56
CA HIS A 59 6.09 0.94 15.28
C HIS A 59 6.24 1.86 14.06
N PRO A 60 5.75 3.11 14.14
CA PRO A 60 5.74 4.00 12.97
C PRO A 60 7.15 4.35 12.46
N GLU A 61 8.16 4.28 13.33
CA GLU A 61 9.56 4.55 12.96
C GLU A 61 10.12 3.48 12.02
N ASP A 62 9.52 2.28 12.04
CA ASP A 62 9.96 1.16 11.21
C ASP A 62 8.94 0.81 10.13
N TYR A 63 8.08 1.75 9.75
CA TYR A 63 6.97 1.46 8.85
C TYR A 63 7.39 0.85 7.52
N LEU A 64 8.58 1.16 7.04
CA LEU A 64 9.07 0.61 5.77
C LEU A 64 9.17 -0.92 5.81
N TRP A 65 9.39 -1.50 6.99
CA TRP A 65 9.55 -2.93 7.16
C TRP A 65 8.23 -3.66 7.46
N HIS A 66 7.22 -2.92 7.89
CA HIS A 66 5.95 -3.50 8.34
C HIS A 66 4.77 -3.17 7.45
N SER A 67 4.89 -2.14 6.62
CA SER A 67 3.81 -1.71 5.76
C SER A 67 3.73 -2.50 4.47
N PHE A 68 2.64 -2.34 3.75
CA PHE A 68 2.54 -2.79 2.38
C PHE A 68 3.08 -1.72 1.43
N TRP A 69 3.63 -2.17 0.33
CA TRP A 69 4.12 -1.32 -0.75
C TRP A 69 3.18 -1.52 -1.94
N LEU A 70 2.69 -0.44 -2.51
CA LEU A 70 1.88 -0.52 -3.71
C LEU A 70 2.78 -0.51 -4.94
N ILE A 71 2.44 -1.36 -5.90
CA ILE A 71 3.17 -1.44 -7.17
C ILE A 71 2.36 -0.68 -8.20
N VAL A 72 2.89 0.47 -8.66
CA VAL A 72 2.20 1.40 -9.55
C VAL A 72 2.86 1.41 -10.91
N ARG A 73 2.05 1.22 -11.96
CA ARG A 73 2.53 1.31 -13.34
C ARG A 73 2.68 2.80 -13.70
N LYS A 74 3.88 3.18 -14.14
CA LYS A 74 4.20 4.59 -14.40
C LYS A 74 3.39 5.21 -15.53
N SER A 75 3.12 4.44 -16.57
CA SER A 75 2.51 4.98 -17.79
C SER A 75 1.12 5.57 -17.57
N ASP A 76 0.34 5.02 -16.64
CA ASP A 76 -1.04 5.45 -16.40
C ASP A 76 -1.40 5.60 -14.93
N ARG A 77 -0.43 5.46 -14.04
CA ARG A 77 -0.63 5.57 -12.59
C ARG A 77 -1.65 4.57 -12.06
N VAL A 78 -1.64 3.36 -12.60
CA VAL A 78 -2.52 2.29 -12.14
C VAL A 78 -1.78 1.40 -11.15
N VAL A 79 -2.41 1.16 -10.00
CA VAL A 79 -1.88 0.20 -9.01
C VAL A 79 -2.20 -1.19 -9.51
N VAL A 80 -1.16 -1.97 -9.82
CA VAL A 80 -1.31 -3.30 -10.40
C VAL A 80 -1.04 -4.42 -9.40
N GLY A 81 -0.53 -4.09 -8.23
CA GLY A 81 -0.24 -5.09 -7.21
C GLY A 81 0.26 -4.47 -5.92
N SER A 82 0.60 -5.34 -4.98
CA SER A 82 1.14 -4.93 -3.69
C SER A 82 2.13 -5.96 -3.20
N ALA A 83 2.98 -5.56 -2.26
CA ALA A 83 3.97 -6.44 -1.67
C ALA A 83 4.22 -6.02 -0.23
N ASP A 84 4.68 -6.97 0.59
CA ASP A 84 5.09 -6.68 1.95
C ASP A 84 6.34 -7.48 2.27
N PHE A 85 7.08 -7.03 3.29
CA PHE A 85 8.21 -7.78 3.79
C PHE A 85 7.74 -8.76 4.85
N LYS A 86 8.31 -9.94 4.83
CA LYS A 86 8.04 -10.96 5.84
C LYS A 86 9.33 -11.29 6.58
N ASP A 87 9.20 -11.35 7.89
CA ASP A 87 10.31 -11.72 8.75
C ASP A 87 10.51 -13.22 8.77
#